data_b5b24fa46e4ac857284286f767ee0faa
#
_entry.id   b5b24fa46e4ac857284286f767ee0faa
#
_cell.length_a   1.000
_cell.length_b   1.000
_cell.length_c   1.000
_cell.angle_alpha   90.00
_cell.angle_beta   90.00
_cell.angle_gamma   90.00
#
_symmetry.space_group_name_H-M   'P 1'
#
loop_
_entity.id
_entity.type
_entity.pdbx_description
1 polymer ?
#
loop_
_entity_poly.entity_id
_entity_poly.type
_entity_poly.pdbx_seq_one_letter_code
_entity_poly.pdbx_strand_id
1 'polypeptide(L)'
;MDQVNEVLLTSHVPPYGSVPLTDKQIPSCETSLPYKDDYAFTRAELDVSKFREFLQSLPSEMWEDEKQQGNVKLHRPAHDAWGIKKIVFTFCDDFLLKVFDLPWSQAEEWRRHLLPIYESLGIAESRVVRCLLASMPPGMKIPVHHDTGLWVKHTHRCHVAIVTHPTEVDFFCGPTNDLLRKVSFNEGRVVELNNSAKHAVANNMKETWRIHLILDYVDEYPITRCVDHSMCRNWRPSIGMHSCSTSIAL
;
A
#
# COMPACT_ATOMS: atom_id res chain seq x y z
N MET A 1 -2.02 -10.79 33.82
CA MET A 1 -3.01 -9.84 33.22
C MET A 1 -2.21 -8.66 32.75
N ASP A 2 -1.57 -8.79 31.60
CA ASP A 2 -0.73 -7.73 31.04
C ASP A 2 -1.60 -6.87 30.15
N GLN A 3 -1.79 -5.64 30.59
CA GLN A 3 -2.37 -4.57 29.78
C GLN A 3 -1.43 -4.34 28.60
N VAL A 4 -1.83 -4.80 27.42
CA VAL A 4 -1.22 -4.37 26.17
C VAL A 4 -1.58 -2.90 26.02
N ASN A 5 -0.62 -2.03 26.33
CA ASN A 5 -0.74 -0.60 26.07
C ASN A 5 -1.07 -0.42 24.59
N GLU A 6 -2.24 0.10 24.33
CA GLU A 6 -2.65 0.65 23.05
C GLU A 6 -1.64 1.74 22.70
N VAL A 7 -0.63 1.41 21.89
CA VAL A 7 0.25 2.41 21.32
C VAL A 7 -0.61 3.18 20.32
N LEU A 8 -1.22 4.25 20.80
CA LEU A 8 -1.75 5.30 19.96
C LEU A 8 -0.65 5.69 18.99
N LEU A 9 -0.79 5.29 17.73
CA LEU A 9 0.06 5.76 16.65
C LEU A 9 -0.13 7.28 16.56
N THR A 10 0.68 7.99 17.32
CA THR A 10 0.73 9.44 17.28
C THR A 10 0.94 9.89 15.86
N SER A 11 0.13 10.83 15.47
CA SER A 11 0.13 11.53 14.19
C SER A 11 1.55 11.67 13.67
N HIS A 12 1.82 11.07 12.50
CA HIS A 12 3.04 11.32 11.77
C HIS A 12 3.11 12.82 11.47
N VAL A 13 4.06 13.49 12.06
CA VAL A 13 4.48 14.81 11.58
C VAL A 13 5.01 14.56 10.16
N PRO A 14 4.43 15.16 9.13
CA PRO A 14 4.90 14.97 7.78
C PRO A 14 6.37 15.44 7.72
N PRO A 15 7.24 14.74 6.99
CA PRO A 15 8.67 15.06 6.90
C PRO A 15 8.95 16.44 6.26
N TYR A 16 7.93 17.12 5.83
CA TYR A 16 8.00 18.43 5.16
C TYR A 16 7.00 19.36 5.85
N GLY A 17 7.43 20.14 6.79
CA GLY A 17 6.73 21.20 7.52
C GLY A 17 5.50 21.85 6.88
N SER A 18 4.51 21.06 6.53
CA SER A 18 3.26 21.53 5.96
C SER A 18 2.36 22.03 7.07
N VAL A 19 1.86 23.24 6.91
CA VAL A 19 0.82 23.80 7.78
C VAL A 19 -0.42 22.92 7.63
N PRO A 20 -1.05 22.45 8.72
CA PRO A 20 -2.28 21.69 8.66
C PRO A 20 -3.34 22.50 7.93
N LEU A 21 -3.95 21.90 6.89
CA LEU A 21 -5.11 22.50 6.24
C LEU A 21 -6.30 22.42 7.20
N THR A 22 -7.09 23.48 7.24
CA THR A 22 -8.38 23.43 7.91
C THR A 22 -9.35 22.60 7.06
N ASP A 23 -10.33 21.95 7.67
CA ASP A 23 -11.36 21.14 6.98
C ASP A 23 -12.04 21.86 5.80
N LYS A 24 -12.03 23.19 5.79
CA LYS A 24 -12.56 24.03 4.71
C LYS A 24 -11.68 24.10 3.46
N GLN A 25 -10.41 23.70 3.54
CA GLN A 25 -9.45 23.75 2.43
C GLN A 25 -9.34 22.41 1.70
N ILE A 26 -10.00 21.39 2.20
CA ILE A 26 -10.04 20.07 1.61
C ILE A 26 -11.33 20.00 0.81
N PRO A 27 -11.23 19.74 -0.51
CA PRO A 27 -12.43 19.49 -1.29
C PRO A 27 -13.22 18.37 -0.62
N SER A 28 -14.51 18.57 -0.39
CA SER A 28 -15.42 17.54 0.11
C SER A 28 -15.62 16.52 -1.00
N CYS A 29 -14.64 15.67 -1.23
CA CYS A 29 -14.86 14.45 -1.97
C CYS A 29 -15.59 13.50 -1.00
N GLU A 30 -16.90 13.58 -0.97
CA GLU A 30 -17.70 12.48 -0.48
C GLU A 30 -17.51 11.34 -1.48
N THR A 31 -16.45 10.58 -1.32
CA THR A 31 -16.38 9.29 -1.97
C THR A 31 -17.60 8.54 -1.46
N SER A 32 -18.57 8.34 -2.33
CA SER A 32 -19.68 7.43 -2.08
C SER A 32 -19.13 6.01 -2.07
N LEU A 33 -18.30 5.74 -1.06
CA LEU A 33 -17.76 4.42 -0.85
C LEU A 33 -18.94 3.49 -0.56
N PRO A 34 -19.08 2.38 -1.30
CA PRO A 34 -20.21 1.47 -1.14
C PRO A 34 -20.15 0.65 0.16
N TYR A 35 -19.47 1.18 1.18
CA TYR A 35 -19.15 0.45 2.41
C TYR A 35 -20.19 0.54 3.52
N LYS A 36 -21.37 1.05 3.24
CA LYS A 36 -22.33 1.33 4.31
C LYS A 36 -22.65 0.09 5.15
N ASP A 37 -22.64 -1.09 4.54
CA ASP A 37 -22.94 -2.37 5.18
C ASP A 37 -21.84 -3.43 4.98
N ASP A 38 -20.98 -3.28 3.95
CA ASP A 38 -19.88 -4.18 3.65
C ASP A 38 -18.53 -3.46 3.77
N TYR A 39 -17.75 -3.83 4.75
CA TYR A 39 -16.43 -3.25 5.00
C TYR A 39 -15.35 -3.75 4.04
N ALA A 40 -15.66 -4.78 3.27
CA ALA A 40 -14.82 -5.35 2.23
C ALA A 40 -15.67 -6.04 1.17
N PHE A 41 -15.30 -5.89 -0.11
CA PHE A 41 -15.94 -6.60 -1.22
C PHE A 41 -14.95 -6.96 -2.32
N THR A 42 -15.23 -8.05 -3.03
CA THR A 42 -14.39 -8.49 -4.16
C THR A 42 -14.65 -7.60 -5.37
N ARG A 43 -13.58 -7.00 -5.91
CA ARG A 43 -13.61 -6.17 -7.13
C ARG A 43 -13.37 -6.97 -8.39
N ALA A 44 -12.39 -7.89 -8.34
CA ALA A 44 -11.94 -8.65 -9.49
C ALA A 44 -11.19 -9.92 -9.06
N GLU A 45 -11.00 -10.81 -10.02
CA GLU A 45 -10.04 -11.91 -9.97
C GLU A 45 -9.08 -11.72 -11.16
N LEU A 46 -7.79 -11.62 -10.90
CA LEU A 46 -6.75 -11.33 -11.90
C LEU A 46 -5.77 -12.49 -11.99
N ASP A 47 -5.19 -12.68 -13.17
CA ASP A 47 -4.02 -13.55 -13.28
C ASP A 47 -2.78 -12.78 -12.83
N VAL A 48 -2.23 -13.15 -11.69
CA VAL A 48 -1.02 -12.58 -11.10
C VAL A 48 0.19 -13.51 -11.19
N SER A 49 0.10 -14.61 -11.93
CA SER A 49 1.15 -15.64 -11.99
C SER A 49 2.50 -15.08 -12.40
N LYS A 50 2.55 -14.27 -13.46
CA LYS A 50 3.78 -13.62 -13.94
C LYS A 50 4.34 -12.62 -12.94
N PHE A 51 3.47 -11.91 -12.22
CA PHE A 51 3.91 -10.97 -11.18
C PHE A 51 4.48 -11.73 -9.99
N ARG A 52 3.81 -12.80 -9.56
CA ARG A 52 4.31 -13.67 -8.49
C ARG A 52 5.69 -14.25 -8.84
N GLU A 53 5.87 -14.82 -10.03
CA GLU A 53 7.15 -15.35 -10.51
C GLU A 53 8.24 -14.28 -10.49
N PHE A 54 7.93 -13.08 -10.98
CA PHE A 54 8.84 -11.94 -10.94
C PHE A 54 9.25 -11.61 -9.50
N LEU A 55 8.29 -11.50 -8.56
CA LEU A 55 8.60 -11.21 -7.15
C LEU A 55 9.45 -12.29 -6.49
N GLN A 56 9.23 -13.56 -6.84
CA GLN A 56 10.03 -14.68 -6.35
C GLN A 56 11.46 -14.70 -6.91
N SER A 57 11.68 -14.09 -8.07
CA SER A 57 13.00 -13.97 -8.68
C SER A 57 13.81 -12.76 -8.15
N LEU A 58 13.19 -11.86 -7.40
CA LEU A 58 13.88 -10.70 -6.86
C LEU A 58 14.92 -11.09 -5.81
N PRO A 59 16.09 -10.46 -5.83
CA PRO A 59 17.08 -10.66 -4.75
C PRO A 59 16.49 -10.19 -3.41
N SER A 60 16.85 -10.87 -2.33
CA SER A 60 16.35 -10.57 -0.98
C SER A 60 16.59 -9.12 -0.56
N GLU A 61 17.68 -8.53 -1.05
CA GLU A 61 18.06 -7.14 -0.78
C GLU A 61 17.04 -6.12 -1.28
N MET A 62 16.21 -6.47 -2.26
CA MET A 62 15.12 -5.60 -2.73
C MET A 62 14.06 -5.38 -1.66
N TRP A 63 13.97 -6.25 -0.68
CA TRP A 63 13.04 -6.18 0.44
C TRP A 63 13.66 -5.61 1.71
N GLU A 64 14.95 -5.29 1.71
CA GLU A 64 15.64 -4.74 2.88
C GLU A 64 15.52 -3.21 2.92
N ASP A 65 15.07 -2.69 4.07
CA ASP A 65 14.80 -1.26 4.27
C ASP A 65 16.04 -0.39 4.06
N GLU A 66 17.22 -0.89 4.44
CA GLU A 66 18.48 -0.16 4.32
C GLU A 66 18.87 0.15 2.87
N LYS A 67 18.42 -0.68 1.93
CA LYS A 67 18.71 -0.51 0.50
C LYS A 67 17.55 0.10 -0.27
N GLN A 68 16.35 -0.02 0.25
CA GLN A 68 15.14 0.63 -0.25
C GLN A 68 14.94 1.99 0.42
N GLN A 69 15.64 2.99 -0.05
CA GLN A 69 15.70 4.31 0.61
C GLN A 69 14.36 5.02 0.74
N GLY A 70 13.41 4.73 -0.13
CA GLY A 70 12.03 5.15 0.07
C GLY A 70 11.45 4.62 1.38
N ASN A 71 11.84 3.42 1.80
CA ASN A 71 11.36 2.82 3.04
C ASN A 71 11.92 3.50 4.29
N VAL A 72 13.16 3.97 4.27
CA VAL A 72 13.76 4.69 5.41
C VAL A 72 12.99 5.96 5.73
N LYS A 73 12.59 6.73 4.71
CA LYS A 73 11.78 7.94 4.90
C LYS A 73 10.31 7.64 5.23
N LEU A 74 9.84 6.46 4.87
CA LEU A 74 8.49 5.98 5.15
C LEU A 74 8.48 5.05 6.36
N HIS A 75 9.44 5.22 7.26
CA HIS A 75 9.54 4.46 8.50
C HIS A 75 8.22 4.47 9.27
N ARG A 76 7.72 3.28 9.55
CA ARG A 76 6.50 3.07 10.32
C ARG A 76 6.80 2.08 11.45
N PRO A 77 7.03 2.56 12.67
CA PRO A 77 7.47 1.71 13.79
C PRO A 77 6.62 0.46 14.00
N ALA A 78 5.31 0.56 13.81
CA ALA A 78 4.41 -0.59 13.92
C ALA A 78 4.67 -1.64 12.83
N HIS A 79 4.88 -1.23 11.58
CA HIS A 79 5.19 -2.15 10.48
C HIS A 79 6.54 -2.84 10.70
N ASP A 80 7.52 -2.11 11.21
CA ASP A 80 8.84 -2.67 11.48
C ASP A 80 8.78 -3.66 12.66
N ALA A 81 8.00 -3.34 13.70
CA ALA A 81 7.74 -4.26 14.81
C ALA A 81 7.02 -5.55 14.36
N TRP A 82 6.22 -5.48 13.31
CA TRP A 82 5.57 -6.64 12.68
C TRP A 82 6.43 -7.31 11.60
N GLY A 83 7.67 -6.88 11.42
CA GLY A 83 8.57 -7.44 10.41
C GLY A 83 8.07 -7.30 8.97
N ILE A 84 7.16 -6.36 8.70
CA ILE A 84 6.62 -6.12 7.36
C ILE A 84 7.69 -5.49 6.49
N LYS A 85 8.02 -6.17 5.39
CA LYS A 85 8.86 -5.60 4.34
C LYS A 85 8.02 -5.01 3.24
N LYS A 86 8.49 -3.95 2.60
CA LYS A 86 7.71 -3.22 1.61
C LYS A 86 8.57 -2.72 0.45
N ILE A 87 7.99 -2.69 -0.74
CA ILE A 87 8.53 -2.00 -1.90
C ILE A 87 7.49 -0.94 -2.27
N VAL A 88 7.83 0.32 -2.10
CA VAL A 88 6.90 1.44 -2.33
C VAL A 88 7.12 2.00 -3.73
N PHE A 89 6.04 2.20 -4.48
CA PHE A 89 6.05 2.80 -5.82
C PHE A 89 5.54 4.23 -5.80
N THR A 90 4.44 4.45 -5.11
CA THR A 90 3.78 5.75 -5.00
C THR A 90 3.35 5.97 -3.56
N PHE A 91 3.47 7.19 -3.09
CA PHE A 91 3.15 7.57 -1.72
C PHE A 91 2.53 8.96 -1.70
N CYS A 92 1.53 9.19 -0.85
CA CYS A 92 0.99 10.51 -0.58
C CYS A 92 1.30 10.94 0.86
N ASP A 93 1.36 12.25 1.10
CA ASP A 93 1.41 12.78 2.46
C ASP A 93 0.10 12.49 3.23
N ASP A 94 0.12 12.71 4.54
CA ASP A 94 -1.05 12.41 5.38
C ASP A 94 -2.25 13.32 5.11
N PHE A 95 -2.04 14.44 4.42
CA PHE A 95 -3.06 15.42 4.06
C PHE A 95 -3.57 15.27 2.62
N LEU A 96 -3.04 14.30 1.87
CA LEU A 96 -3.37 14.07 0.45
C LEU A 96 -3.15 15.32 -0.43
N LEU A 97 -2.15 16.12 -0.12
CA LEU A 97 -1.81 17.33 -0.88
C LEU A 97 -0.81 17.04 -1.98
N LYS A 98 0.12 16.14 -1.69
CA LYS A 98 1.22 15.78 -2.59
C LYS A 98 1.30 14.27 -2.74
N VAL A 99 1.47 13.83 -3.97
CA VAL A 99 1.75 12.45 -4.32
C VAL A 99 3.16 12.39 -4.87
N PHE A 100 3.94 11.45 -4.35
CA PHE A 100 5.34 11.22 -4.72
C PHE A 100 5.44 9.87 -5.41
N ASP A 101 5.88 9.89 -6.65
CA ASP A 101 6.26 8.67 -7.37
C ASP A 101 7.73 8.39 -7.13
N LEU A 102 8.05 7.18 -6.76
CA LEU A 102 9.43 6.77 -6.62
C LEU A 102 9.98 6.36 -8.00
N PRO A 103 11.23 6.67 -8.33
CA PRO A 103 11.74 6.52 -9.69
C PRO A 103 11.63 5.12 -10.28
N TRP A 104 11.77 4.08 -9.47
CA TRP A 104 11.59 2.70 -9.94
C TRP A 104 10.14 2.40 -10.32
N SER A 105 9.14 3.20 -9.88
CA SER A 105 7.76 3.04 -10.33
C SER A 105 7.61 3.22 -11.84
N GLN A 106 8.53 3.96 -12.46
CA GLN A 106 8.55 4.23 -13.90
C GLN A 106 9.36 3.19 -14.68
N ALA A 107 10.01 2.27 -14.00
CA ALA A 107 10.78 1.22 -14.65
C ALA A 107 9.89 0.18 -15.31
N GLU A 108 10.21 -0.20 -16.56
CA GLU A 108 9.42 -1.12 -17.38
C GLU A 108 9.22 -2.47 -16.68
N GLU A 109 10.22 -2.93 -15.93
CA GLU A 109 10.17 -4.18 -15.18
C GLU A 109 9.05 -4.22 -14.13
N TRP A 110 8.67 -3.07 -13.58
CA TRP A 110 7.55 -2.93 -12.66
C TRP A 110 6.25 -2.57 -13.36
N ARG A 111 6.32 -1.63 -14.31
CA ARG A 111 5.13 -1.13 -15.03
C ARG A 111 4.39 -2.23 -15.76
N ARG A 112 5.08 -3.19 -16.39
CA ARG A 112 4.46 -4.34 -17.06
C ARG A 112 3.60 -5.22 -16.15
N HIS A 113 3.77 -5.11 -14.81
CA HIS A 113 2.95 -5.82 -13.83
C HIS A 113 1.90 -4.91 -13.19
N LEU A 114 2.21 -3.64 -12.98
CA LEU A 114 1.31 -2.70 -12.32
C LEU A 114 0.21 -2.18 -13.24
N LEU A 115 0.56 -1.78 -14.48
CA LEU A 115 -0.39 -1.19 -15.42
C LEU A 115 -1.56 -2.13 -15.77
N PRO A 116 -1.35 -3.42 -16.06
CA PRO A 116 -2.47 -4.33 -16.32
C PRO A 116 -3.44 -4.44 -15.13
N ILE A 117 -2.94 -4.33 -13.89
CA ILE A 117 -3.77 -4.32 -12.69
C ILE A 117 -4.63 -3.04 -12.65
N TYR A 118 -4.02 -1.88 -12.89
CA TYR A 118 -4.76 -0.61 -12.93
C TYR A 118 -5.83 -0.61 -14.01
N GLU A 119 -5.49 -1.05 -15.22
CA GLU A 119 -6.41 -1.17 -16.35
C GLU A 119 -7.57 -2.10 -16.06
N SER A 120 -7.30 -3.28 -15.50
CA SER A 120 -8.32 -4.26 -15.14
C SER A 120 -9.30 -3.75 -14.08
N LEU A 121 -8.87 -2.81 -13.24
CA LEU A 121 -9.70 -2.19 -12.22
C LEU A 121 -10.36 -0.88 -12.69
N GLY A 122 -10.06 -0.43 -13.90
CA GLY A 122 -10.54 0.85 -14.43
C GLY A 122 -9.93 2.06 -13.72
N ILE A 123 -8.74 1.92 -13.13
CA ILE A 123 -8.06 2.96 -12.36
C ILE A 123 -7.02 3.63 -13.25
N ALA A 124 -7.19 4.92 -13.51
CA ALA A 124 -6.14 5.70 -14.18
C ALA A 124 -4.91 5.83 -13.25
N GLU A 125 -3.70 5.64 -13.78
CA GLU A 125 -2.45 5.74 -13.02
C GLU A 125 -2.34 7.10 -12.29
N SER A 126 -2.82 8.17 -12.92
CA SER A 126 -2.83 9.51 -12.34
C SER A 126 -3.68 9.64 -11.07
N ARG A 127 -4.62 8.72 -10.84
CA ARG A 127 -5.48 8.68 -9.66
C ARG A 127 -4.90 7.86 -8.51
N VAL A 128 -3.85 7.08 -8.77
CA VAL A 128 -3.18 6.29 -7.74
C VAL A 128 -2.39 7.21 -6.84
N VAL A 129 -2.68 7.18 -5.54
CA VAL A 129 -2.04 8.04 -4.54
C VAL A 129 -1.11 7.28 -3.60
N ARG A 130 -1.33 5.97 -3.46
CA ARG A 130 -0.40 5.05 -2.81
C ARG A 130 -0.37 3.74 -3.57
N CYS A 131 0.81 3.20 -3.77
CA CYS A 131 1.02 1.88 -4.34
C CYS A 131 2.26 1.25 -3.72
N LEU A 132 2.09 0.10 -3.10
CA LEU A 132 3.20 -0.61 -2.48
C LEU A 132 2.95 -2.12 -2.43
N LEU A 133 4.02 -2.89 -2.53
CA LEU A 133 4.03 -4.28 -2.12
C LEU A 133 4.29 -4.35 -0.62
N ALA A 134 3.44 -5.06 0.10
CA ALA A 134 3.62 -5.38 1.52
C ALA A 134 3.83 -6.89 1.67
N SER A 135 5.00 -7.26 2.21
CA SER A 135 5.40 -8.64 2.43
C SER A 135 5.42 -8.94 3.92
N MET A 136 4.62 -9.90 4.34
CA MET A 136 4.43 -10.28 5.73
C MET A 136 5.08 -11.65 5.99
N PRO A 137 5.98 -11.77 6.98
CA PRO A 137 6.70 -13.02 7.23
C PRO A 137 5.79 -14.16 7.71
N PRO A 138 6.25 -15.41 7.56
CA PRO A 138 5.58 -16.58 8.12
C PRO A 138 5.32 -16.44 9.62
N GLY A 139 4.16 -16.90 10.08
CA GLY A 139 3.79 -16.91 11.49
C GLY A 139 3.47 -15.55 12.12
N MET A 140 3.62 -14.45 11.37
CA MET A 140 3.39 -13.10 11.89
C MET A 140 1.89 -12.78 11.97
N LYS A 141 1.54 -11.95 12.96
CA LYS A 141 0.18 -11.44 13.15
C LYS A 141 0.21 -9.93 13.31
N ILE A 142 -0.64 -9.26 12.54
CA ILE A 142 -0.95 -7.84 12.71
C ILE A 142 -2.22 -7.77 13.56
N PRO A 143 -2.16 -7.17 14.75
CA PRO A 143 -3.32 -7.08 15.64
C PRO A 143 -4.43 -6.22 15.03
N VAL A 144 -5.60 -6.24 15.64
CA VAL A 144 -6.73 -5.40 15.20
C VAL A 144 -6.35 -3.94 15.30
N HIS A 145 -6.45 -3.23 14.19
CA HIS A 145 -6.16 -1.81 14.08
C HIS A 145 -7.06 -1.17 13.01
N HIS A 146 -6.90 0.09 12.77
CA HIS A 146 -7.43 0.83 11.62
C HIS A 146 -6.36 1.81 11.13
N ASP A 147 -6.40 2.13 9.87
CA ASP A 147 -5.51 3.13 9.33
C ASP A 147 -5.98 4.53 9.74
N THR A 148 -5.01 5.41 9.91
CA THR A 148 -5.23 6.81 10.28
C THR A 148 -4.59 7.73 9.26
N GLY A 149 -5.12 8.94 9.17
CA GLY A 149 -4.67 9.96 8.21
C GLY A 149 -5.85 10.50 7.42
N LEU A 150 -5.71 11.71 6.93
CA LEU A 150 -6.79 12.34 6.18
C LEU A 150 -7.04 11.62 4.84
N TRP A 151 -5.96 11.18 4.19
CA TRP A 151 -6.02 10.42 2.94
C TRP A 151 -6.90 9.16 3.05
N VAL A 152 -6.95 8.53 4.23
CA VAL A 152 -7.76 7.32 4.47
C VAL A 152 -9.25 7.56 4.20
N LYS A 153 -9.74 8.77 4.49
CA LYS A 153 -11.16 9.13 4.31
C LYS A 153 -11.53 9.42 2.85
N HIS A 154 -10.54 9.66 2.00
CA HIS A 154 -10.74 10.13 0.63
C HIS A 154 -10.24 9.15 -0.42
N THR A 155 -9.77 7.98 -0.01
CA THR A 155 -9.23 6.99 -0.93
C THR A 155 -9.98 5.68 -0.86
N HIS A 156 -10.10 5.05 -2.00
CA HIS A 156 -10.42 3.64 -2.14
C HIS A 156 -9.15 2.82 -1.89
N ARG A 157 -9.24 1.74 -1.13
CA ARG A 157 -8.12 0.82 -0.93
C ARG A 157 -8.41 -0.53 -1.52
N CYS A 158 -7.59 -0.96 -2.48
CA CYS A 158 -7.59 -2.31 -3.00
C CYS A 158 -6.39 -3.10 -2.49
N HIS A 159 -6.65 -4.33 -2.09
CA HIS A 159 -5.62 -5.34 -1.86
C HIS A 159 -5.67 -6.35 -3.00
N VAL A 160 -4.57 -6.48 -3.74
CA VAL A 160 -4.37 -7.52 -4.74
C VAL A 160 -3.51 -8.60 -4.12
N ALA A 161 -4.03 -9.80 -3.94
CA ALA A 161 -3.29 -10.91 -3.35
C ALA A 161 -2.34 -11.52 -4.39
N ILE A 162 -1.02 -11.31 -4.23
CA ILE A 162 -0.02 -11.85 -5.14
C ILE A 162 0.51 -13.20 -4.65
N VAL A 163 0.83 -13.30 -3.36
CA VAL A 163 1.20 -14.54 -2.69
C VAL A 163 0.35 -14.68 -1.44
N THR A 164 -0.50 -15.68 -1.39
CA THR A 164 -1.39 -15.93 -0.26
C THR A 164 -1.84 -17.38 -0.23
N HIS A 165 -2.54 -17.79 0.82
CA HIS A 165 -3.18 -19.09 0.91
C HIS A 165 -4.57 -18.94 1.53
N PRO A 166 -5.64 -19.50 0.94
CA PRO A 166 -7.02 -19.22 1.36
C PRO A 166 -7.38 -19.71 2.77
N THR A 167 -6.66 -20.72 3.27
CA THR A 167 -6.91 -21.29 4.60
C THR A 167 -5.82 -21.01 5.63
N GLU A 168 -4.60 -20.61 5.18
CA GLU A 168 -3.47 -20.34 6.06
C GLU A 168 -3.21 -18.85 6.27
N VAL A 169 -3.91 -17.99 5.50
CA VAL A 169 -3.90 -16.56 5.73
C VAL A 169 -5.28 -16.13 6.22
N ASP A 170 -5.31 -15.55 7.40
CA ASP A 170 -6.53 -14.98 7.96
C ASP A 170 -6.49 -13.46 7.79
N PHE A 171 -7.52 -12.92 7.17
CA PHE A 171 -7.76 -11.49 7.09
C PHE A 171 -9.16 -11.20 7.61
N PHE A 172 -9.28 -10.24 8.51
CA PHE A 172 -10.54 -9.84 9.10
C PHE A 172 -10.76 -8.35 8.90
N CYS A 173 -12.01 -7.95 8.66
CA CYS A 173 -12.41 -6.56 8.55
C CYS A 173 -13.81 -6.37 9.13
N GLY A 174 -14.09 -5.23 9.75
CA GLY A 174 -15.40 -4.93 10.31
C GLY A 174 -15.47 -3.60 11.07
N PRO A 175 -16.67 -3.24 11.56
CA PRO A 175 -16.89 -1.94 12.20
C PRO A 175 -16.22 -1.79 13.57
N THR A 176 -16.17 -2.87 14.32
CA THR A 176 -15.63 -2.92 15.69
C THR A 176 -14.80 -4.19 15.88
N ASN A 177 -14.06 -4.26 16.98
CA ASN A 177 -13.26 -5.44 17.32
C ASN A 177 -14.11 -6.73 17.45
N ASP A 178 -15.36 -6.60 17.88
CA ASP A 178 -16.25 -7.73 18.13
C ASP A 178 -17.06 -8.14 16.88
N LEU A 179 -17.05 -7.34 15.84
CA LEU A 179 -17.84 -7.55 14.62
C LEU A 179 -16.95 -7.74 13.37
N LEU A 180 -15.78 -8.32 13.57
CA LEU A 180 -14.89 -8.63 12.47
C LEU A 180 -15.42 -9.84 11.68
N ARG A 181 -15.38 -9.74 10.35
CA ARG A 181 -15.71 -10.82 9.42
C ARG A 181 -14.47 -11.24 8.65
N LYS A 182 -14.33 -12.53 8.42
CA LYS A 182 -13.24 -13.07 7.61
C LYS A 182 -13.42 -12.63 6.15
N VAL A 183 -12.35 -12.09 5.58
CA VAL A 183 -12.22 -11.77 4.16
C VAL A 183 -11.33 -12.83 3.52
N SER A 184 -11.86 -13.57 2.57
CA SER A 184 -11.11 -14.64 1.91
C SER A 184 -10.30 -14.10 0.73
N PHE A 185 -9.03 -14.43 0.69
CA PHE A 185 -8.12 -14.13 -0.41
C PHE A 185 -7.60 -15.41 -1.06
N ASN A 186 -7.81 -15.52 -2.37
CA ASN A 186 -7.05 -16.40 -3.26
C ASN A 186 -6.03 -15.56 -4.02
N GLU A 187 -5.00 -16.16 -4.56
CA GLU A 187 -4.07 -15.46 -5.45
C GLU A 187 -4.85 -14.84 -6.63
N GLY A 188 -4.54 -13.60 -6.94
CA GLY A 188 -5.24 -12.81 -7.95
C GLY A 188 -6.52 -12.13 -7.49
N ARG A 189 -7.08 -12.50 -6.33
CA ARG A 189 -8.28 -11.82 -5.82
C ARG A 189 -7.96 -10.40 -5.42
N VAL A 190 -8.76 -9.48 -5.94
CA VAL A 190 -8.75 -8.07 -5.58
C VAL A 190 -9.92 -7.79 -4.64
N VAL A 191 -9.60 -7.35 -3.45
CA VAL A 191 -10.61 -6.92 -2.48
C VAL A 191 -10.43 -5.43 -2.22
N GLU A 192 -11.50 -4.70 -2.39
CA GLU A 192 -11.58 -3.32 -1.92
C GLU A 192 -12.11 -3.33 -0.50
N LEU A 193 -11.45 -2.57 0.38
CA LEU A 193 -11.82 -2.54 1.78
C LEU A 193 -11.81 -1.11 2.34
N ASN A 194 -12.67 -0.90 3.32
CA ASN A 194 -12.67 0.33 4.09
C ASN A 194 -11.50 0.32 5.08
N ASN A 195 -10.43 1.04 4.74
CA ASN A 195 -9.24 1.12 5.57
C ASN A 195 -9.42 1.95 6.86
N SER A 196 -10.53 2.68 6.99
CA SER A 196 -10.94 3.31 8.27
C SER A 196 -11.61 2.30 9.21
N ALA A 197 -12.04 1.14 8.72
CA ALA A 197 -12.62 0.09 9.53
C ALA A 197 -11.53 -0.72 10.27
N LYS A 198 -11.94 -1.43 11.31
CA LYS A 198 -11.05 -2.33 12.03
C LYS A 198 -10.67 -3.51 11.15
N HIS A 199 -9.39 -3.83 11.11
CA HIS A 199 -8.89 -4.98 10.36
C HIS A 199 -7.69 -5.62 11.05
N ALA A 200 -7.49 -6.90 10.77
CA ALA A 200 -6.40 -7.71 11.31
C ALA A 200 -5.95 -8.74 10.29
N VAL A 201 -4.69 -9.16 10.38
CA VAL A 201 -4.12 -10.15 9.47
C VAL A 201 -3.26 -11.14 10.23
N ALA A 202 -3.34 -12.43 9.88
CA ALA A 202 -2.41 -13.45 10.31
C ALA A 202 -1.90 -14.24 9.10
N ASN A 203 -0.59 -14.35 8.98
CA ASN A 203 0.05 -15.25 8.05
C ASN A 203 0.44 -16.53 8.81
N ASN A 204 -0.39 -17.56 8.73
CA ASN A 204 -0.14 -18.85 9.40
C ASN A 204 0.65 -19.82 8.51
N MET A 205 1.06 -19.42 7.30
CA MET A 205 1.97 -20.22 6.47
C MET A 205 3.30 -20.41 7.21
N LYS A 206 3.92 -21.57 7.05
CA LYS A 206 5.13 -21.94 7.82
C LYS A 206 6.41 -21.35 7.25
N GLU A 207 6.50 -21.24 5.93
CA GLU A 207 7.73 -20.86 5.23
C GLU A 207 7.52 -19.75 4.21
N THR A 208 6.26 -19.47 3.84
CA THR A 208 5.95 -18.56 2.74
C THR A 208 5.56 -17.18 3.26
N TRP A 209 6.18 -16.15 2.72
CA TRP A 209 5.80 -14.77 2.93
C TRP A 209 4.50 -14.46 2.20
N ARG A 210 3.56 -13.86 2.89
CA ARG A 210 2.36 -13.32 2.26
C ARG A 210 2.69 -11.99 1.60
N ILE A 211 2.37 -11.83 0.30
CA ILE A 211 2.63 -10.59 -0.43
C ILE A 211 1.33 -10.08 -1.05
N HIS A 212 0.96 -8.87 -0.69
CA HIS A 212 -0.13 -8.14 -1.34
C HIS A 212 0.39 -6.85 -1.96
N LEU A 213 -0.11 -6.53 -3.16
CA LEU A 213 -0.06 -5.17 -3.68
C LEU A 213 -1.20 -4.39 -3.03
N ILE A 214 -0.86 -3.30 -2.37
CA ILE A 214 -1.81 -2.37 -1.76
C ILE A 214 -1.85 -1.13 -2.64
N LEU A 215 -3.07 -0.79 -3.07
CA LEU A 215 -3.33 0.28 -4.01
C LEU A 215 -4.39 1.21 -3.42
N ASP A 216 -4.03 2.47 -3.17
CA ASP A 216 -4.97 3.51 -2.79
C ASP A 216 -5.13 4.49 -3.95
N TYR A 217 -6.37 4.79 -4.32
CA TYR A 217 -6.69 5.70 -5.41
C TYR A 217 -7.86 6.62 -5.04
N VAL A 218 -8.01 7.69 -5.80
CA VAL A 218 -9.09 8.68 -5.66
C VAL A 218 -9.92 8.75 -6.93
N ASP A 219 -11.20 9.05 -6.82
CA ASP A 219 -12.07 9.24 -7.99
C ASP A 219 -11.82 10.59 -8.65
N GLU A 220 -12.03 11.65 -7.91
CA GLU A 220 -11.80 13.03 -8.36
C GLU A 220 -11.21 13.83 -7.22
N TYR A 221 -9.92 14.08 -7.29
CA TYR A 221 -9.23 14.86 -6.27
C TYR A 221 -8.10 15.67 -6.92
N PRO A 222 -7.99 16.98 -6.64
CA PRO A 222 -6.88 17.77 -7.15
C PRO A 222 -5.59 17.36 -6.45
N ILE A 223 -4.72 16.67 -7.18
CA ILE A 223 -3.46 16.15 -6.67
C ILE A 223 -2.30 16.86 -7.33
N THR A 224 -1.35 17.35 -6.54
CA THR A 224 -0.04 17.73 -7.04
C THR A 224 0.87 16.51 -7.01
N ARG A 225 1.31 16.07 -8.18
CA ARG A 225 2.19 14.91 -8.33
C ARG A 225 3.62 15.36 -8.63
N CYS A 226 4.59 14.72 -7.99
CA CYS A 226 6.01 14.96 -8.26
C CYS A 226 6.79 13.64 -8.17
N VAL A 227 7.91 13.58 -8.91
CA VAL A 227 8.87 12.48 -8.77
C VAL A 227 9.88 12.88 -7.70
N ASP A 228 9.98 12.13 -6.62
CA ASP A 228 10.94 12.41 -5.56
C ASP A 228 12.29 11.75 -5.81
N HIS A 229 13.15 12.46 -6.54
CA HIS A 229 14.52 12.02 -6.79
C HIS A 229 15.40 12.04 -5.52
N SER A 230 15.01 12.76 -4.47
CA SER A 230 15.79 12.80 -3.22
C SER A 230 15.78 11.47 -2.49
N MET A 231 14.79 10.64 -2.77
CA MET A 231 14.67 9.28 -2.26
C MET A 231 15.57 8.26 -2.98
N CYS A 232 16.29 8.68 -4.03
CA CYS A 232 17.01 7.80 -4.95
C CYS A 232 18.52 7.82 -4.81
N ARG A 233 19.07 8.52 -3.83
CA ARG A 233 20.53 8.75 -3.75
C ARG A 233 21.39 7.49 -3.83
N ASN A 234 20.87 6.33 -3.53
CA ASN A 234 21.59 5.06 -3.59
C ASN A 234 20.87 3.97 -4.41
N TRP A 235 19.76 4.30 -5.07
CA TRP A 235 19.12 3.34 -5.95
C TRP A 235 19.98 3.13 -7.20
N ARG A 236 20.48 1.93 -7.37
CA ARG A 236 21.13 1.48 -8.62
C ARG A 236 20.24 0.40 -9.21
N PRO A 237 19.85 0.53 -10.49
CA PRO A 237 19.17 -0.58 -11.15
C PRO A 237 20.08 -1.81 -11.11
N SER A 238 19.64 -2.82 -10.42
CA SER A 238 20.25 -4.14 -10.52
C SER A 238 19.73 -4.75 -11.81
N ILE A 239 20.60 -4.81 -12.82
CA ILE A 239 20.35 -5.44 -14.12
C ILE A 239 19.74 -4.49 -15.19
N GLY A 240 20.58 -3.95 -16.04
CA GLY A 240 20.26 -3.59 -17.41
C GLY A 240 19.44 -2.32 -17.68
N MET A 241 19.26 -1.44 -16.72
CA MET A 241 18.60 -0.16 -16.98
C MET A 241 19.56 0.86 -17.59
N HIS A 242 19.28 1.24 -18.80
CA HIS A 242 19.85 2.44 -19.41
C HIS A 242 19.42 3.67 -18.60
N SER A 243 20.39 4.51 -18.26
CA SER A 243 20.17 5.79 -17.59
C SER A 243 19.08 6.59 -18.30
N CYS A 244 17.93 6.73 -17.66
CA CYS A 244 16.91 7.66 -18.16
C CYS A 244 17.34 9.09 -17.79
N SER A 245 18.13 9.72 -18.64
CA SER A 245 18.32 11.15 -18.68
C SER A 245 17.23 11.72 -19.60
N THR A 246 16.05 11.96 -19.08
CA THR A 246 15.06 12.80 -19.74
C THR A 246 14.80 14.02 -18.88
N SER A 247 15.49 15.09 -19.25
CA SER A 247 15.06 16.45 -18.95
C SER A 247 13.73 16.66 -19.65
N ILE A 248 12.63 16.63 -18.90
CA ILE A 248 11.36 17.16 -19.40
C ILE A 248 11.40 18.63 -19.09
N ALA A 249 11.67 19.44 -20.13
CA ALA A 249 11.39 20.86 -20.13
C ALA A 249 9.87 21.04 -20.02
N LEU A 250 9.45 21.94 -19.13
CA LEU A 250 8.10 22.45 -19.00
C LEU A 250 7.61 23.15 -20.24
#